data_81c34e3f1fbd7d8133a1630b52ac05c2
#
_entry.id   81c34e3f1fbd7d8133a1630b52ac05c2
#
_cell.length_a   1.000
_cell.length_b   1.000
_cell.length_c   1.000
_cell.angle_alpha   90.00
_cell.angle_beta   90.00
_cell.angle_gamma   90.00
#
_symmetry.space_group_name_H-M   'P 1'
#
loop_
_entity.id
_entity.type
_entity.pdbx_description
1 polymer ?
#
loop_
_entity_poly.entity_id
_entity_poly.type
_entity_poly.pdbx_seq_one_letter_code
_entity_poly.pdbx_strand_id
1 'polypeptide(L)'
;SMHEHDIEKMSEFLYQLHKSITDLKKGETILSDHSLNEIKKTEVYALLLAARLDVTICFNKIVSATNKYEGCFFLNIALMKMHEIMKSLLDIMTKTDSPLYYNPHPESKKEIIHILKKWKKDFERWIIPKRNHSTAHYHNSFFDYINDGYAEVSPTKNQKCFTQFYIYWNDIFTNMQKYNPLNIDFIESEIKELVNRCRKSSQQDQCI
;
A
#
# COMPACT_ATOMS: atom_id res chain seq x y z
N SER A 1 3.55 18.80 6.37
CA SER A 1 4.46 17.67 6.56
C SER A 1 4.01 16.84 7.74
N MET A 2 4.00 15.54 7.62
CA MET A 2 3.80 14.64 8.75
C MET A 2 5.05 14.71 9.62
N HIS A 3 4.91 14.89 10.95
CA HIS A 3 6.05 14.95 11.86
C HIS A 3 6.78 13.59 11.92
N GLU A 4 8.10 13.59 12.18
CA GLU A 4 8.89 12.34 12.31
C GLU A 4 8.27 11.35 13.29
N HIS A 5 7.72 11.84 14.39
CA HIS A 5 7.01 11.04 15.38
C HIS A 5 5.76 10.32 14.82
N ASP A 6 5.02 10.95 13.89
CA ASP A 6 3.85 10.30 13.27
C ASP A 6 4.29 9.22 12.28
N ILE A 7 5.43 9.42 11.60
CA ILE A 7 6.05 8.41 10.73
C ILE A 7 6.49 7.21 11.55
N GLU A 8 7.14 7.42 12.69
CA GLU A 8 7.58 6.37 13.60
C GLU A 8 6.41 5.53 14.11
N LYS A 9 5.37 6.17 14.65
CA LYS A 9 4.16 5.49 15.12
C LYS A 9 3.48 4.67 14.02
N MET A 10 3.37 5.22 12.82
CA MET A 10 2.77 4.50 11.69
C MET A 10 3.63 3.31 11.27
N SER A 11 4.96 3.44 11.29
CA SER A 11 5.89 2.35 11.01
C SER A 11 5.73 1.22 12.02
N GLU A 12 5.70 1.53 13.32
CA GLU A 12 5.48 0.54 14.38
C GLU A 12 4.15 -0.18 14.22
N PHE A 13 3.08 0.55 13.93
CA PHE A 13 1.77 -0.04 13.68
C PHE A 13 1.79 -1.01 12.49
N LEU A 14 2.45 -0.66 11.38
CA LEU A 14 2.60 -1.54 10.22
C LEU A 14 3.40 -2.80 10.54
N TYR A 15 4.47 -2.72 11.33
CA TYR A 15 5.22 -3.90 11.77
C TYR A 15 4.39 -4.81 12.68
N GLN A 16 3.59 -4.25 13.58
CA GLN A 16 2.67 -5.01 14.42
C GLN A 16 1.59 -5.71 13.59
N LEU A 17 0.98 -5.03 12.61
CA LEU A 17 0.04 -5.63 11.68
C LEU A 17 0.68 -6.76 10.87
N HIS A 18 1.89 -6.56 10.37
CA HIS A 18 2.63 -7.59 9.63
C HIS A 18 2.84 -8.84 10.49
N LYS A 19 3.27 -8.68 11.74
CA LYS A 19 3.45 -9.80 12.68
C LYS A 19 2.13 -10.53 12.92
N SER A 20 1.06 -9.79 13.19
CA SER A 20 -0.28 -10.34 13.43
C SER A 20 -0.80 -11.14 12.23
N ILE A 21 -0.70 -10.59 11.03
CA ILE A 21 -1.10 -11.26 9.79
C ILE A 21 -0.26 -12.50 9.55
N THR A 22 1.05 -12.45 9.80
CA THR A 22 1.96 -13.59 9.64
C THR A 22 1.59 -14.73 10.58
N ASP A 23 1.27 -14.43 11.84
CA ASP A 23 0.88 -15.44 12.82
C ASP A 23 -0.48 -16.07 12.47
N LEU A 24 -1.44 -15.29 11.97
CA LEU A 24 -2.72 -15.80 11.47
C LEU A 24 -2.55 -16.68 10.23
N LYS A 25 -1.70 -16.32 9.27
CA LYS A 25 -1.45 -17.11 8.05
C LYS A 25 -0.81 -18.47 8.34
N LYS A 26 -0.02 -18.61 9.39
CA LYS A 26 0.50 -19.92 9.81
C LYS A 26 -0.59 -20.90 10.21
N GLY A 27 -1.76 -20.39 10.65
CA GLY A 27 -2.93 -21.18 11.00
C GLY A 27 -4.03 -21.23 9.94
N GLU A 28 -3.76 -20.79 8.71
CA GLU A 28 -4.77 -20.60 7.64
C GLU A 28 -5.63 -21.83 7.37
N THR A 29 -5.08 -23.03 7.49
CA THR A 29 -5.80 -24.30 7.27
C THR A 29 -6.91 -24.58 8.31
N ILE A 30 -6.92 -23.86 9.43
CA ILE A 30 -7.89 -24.01 10.52
C ILE A 30 -8.76 -22.76 10.72
N LEU A 31 -8.56 -21.74 9.88
CA LEU A 31 -9.33 -20.49 9.93
C LEU A 31 -10.64 -20.63 9.14
N SER A 32 -11.68 -19.96 9.60
CA SER A 32 -12.96 -19.85 8.87
C SER A 32 -12.81 -18.91 7.66
N ASP A 33 -13.72 -19.04 6.67
CA ASP A 33 -13.78 -18.13 5.52
C ASP A 33 -13.97 -16.67 5.96
N HIS A 34 -14.70 -16.45 7.06
CA HIS A 34 -14.85 -15.10 7.63
C HIS A 34 -13.52 -14.55 8.13
N SER A 35 -12.75 -15.35 8.87
CA SER A 35 -11.44 -14.94 9.37
C SER A 35 -10.46 -14.66 8.23
N LEU A 36 -10.47 -15.48 7.17
CA LEU A 36 -9.66 -15.26 5.96
C LEU A 36 -10.03 -13.95 5.26
N ASN A 37 -11.32 -13.63 5.17
CA ASN A 37 -11.77 -12.37 4.57
C ASN A 37 -11.35 -11.14 5.42
N GLU A 38 -11.41 -11.24 6.74
CA GLU A 38 -10.92 -10.19 7.65
C GLU A 38 -9.39 -9.98 7.52
N ILE A 39 -8.62 -11.06 7.37
CA ILE A 39 -7.18 -10.98 7.10
C ILE A 39 -6.91 -10.24 5.78
N LYS A 40 -7.59 -10.61 4.69
CA LYS A 40 -7.45 -9.94 3.39
C LYS A 40 -7.81 -8.45 3.47
N LYS A 41 -8.88 -8.12 4.15
CA LYS A 41 -9.27 -6.73 4.40
C LYS A 41 -8.16 -5.96 5.13
N THR A 42 -7.61 -6.56 6.17
CA THR A 42 -6.51 -5.97 6.96
C THR A 42 -5.26 -5.76 6.11
N GLU A 43 -4.90 -6.70 5.24
CA GLU A 43 -3.78 -6.55 4.30
C GLU A 43 -4.00 -5.38 3.33
N VAL A 44 -5.22 -5.17 2.83
CA VAL A 44 -5.55 -4.01 1.97
C VAL A 44 -5.37 -2.70 2.73
N TYR A 45 -5.82 -2.62 3.99
CA TYR A 45 -5.58 -1.45 4.82
C TYR A 45 -4.08 -1.21 5.07
N ALA A 46 -3.33 -2.27 5.36
CA ALA A 46 -1.89 -2.18 5.57
C ALA A 46 -1.16 -1.66 4.32
N LEU A 47 -1.52 -2.14 3.14
CA LEU A 47 -0.97 -1.64 1.87
C LEU A 47 -1.28 -0.15 1.64
N LEU A 48 -2.50 0.28 1.92
CA LEU A 48 -2.88 1.70 1.82
C LEU A 48 -2.06 2.57 2.76
N LEU A 49 -1.90 2.16 4.01
CA LEU A 49 -1.13 2.89 5.01
C LEU A 49 0.37 2.92 4.65
N ALA A 50 0.94 1.79 4.23
CA ALA A 50 2.32 1.70 3.79
C ALA A 50 2.60 2.61 2.59
N ALA A 51 1.71 2.64 1.60
CA ALA A 51 1.86 3.51 0.44
C ALA A 51 1.84 5.00 0.83
N ARG A 52 0.95 5.40 1.74
CA ARG A 52 0.92 6.77 2.25
C ARG A 52 2.20 7.12 2.97
N LEU A 53 2.71 6.21 3.81
CA LEU A 53 3.96 6.40 4.54
C LEU A 53 5.14 6.56 3.58
N ASP A 54 5.29 5.65 2.61
CA ASP A 54 6.34 5.69 1.59
C ASP A 54 6.35 7.03 0.82
N VAL A 55 5.17 7.47 0.35
CA VAL A 55 5.03 8.73 -0.38
C VAL A 55 5.35 9.94 0.51
N THR A 56 4.93 9.91 1.78
CA THR A 56 5.20 10.99 2.74
C THR A 56 6.69 11.09 3.07
N ILE A 57 7.37 9.97 3.27
CA ILE A 57 8.83 9.94 3.47
C ILE A 57 9.54 10.54 2.26
N CYS A 58 9.18 10.12 1.05
CA CYS A 58 9.74 10.68 -0.17
C CYS A 58 9.48 12.18 -0.28
N PHE A 59 8.26 12.64 0.01
CA PHE A 59 7.93 14.06 0.00
C PHE A 59 8.80 14.87 0.96
N ASN A 60 8.98 14.41 2.19
CA ASN A 60 9.85 15.07 3.17
C ASN A 60 11.30 15.13 2.67
N LYS A 61 11.80 14.07 2.02
CA LYS A 61 13.13 14.05 1.40
C LYS A 61 13.24 14.99 0.22
N ILE A 62 12.22 15.12 -0.62
CA ILE A 62 12.19 16.10 -1.72
C ILE A 62 12.31 17.53 -1.17
N VAL A 63 11.55 17.85 -0.12
CA VAL A 63 11.54 19.18 0.50
C VAL A 63 12.88 19.51 1.16
N SER A 64 13.58 18.53 1.72
CA SER A 64 14.88 18.68 2.37
C SER A 64 16.08 18.43 1.45
N ALA A 65 15.86 18.13 0.17
CA ALA A 65 16.92 17.81 -0.78
C ALA A 65 17.91 18.96 -0.93
N THR A 66 19.19 18.64 -0.87
CA THR A 66 20.28 19.63 -0.96
C THR A 66 20.67 19.97 -2.39
N ASN A 67 20.24 19.14 -3.34
CA ASN A 67 20.51 19.33 -4.77
C ASN A 67 19.38 18.75 -5.64
N LYS A 68 19.37 19.18 -6.91
CA LYS A 68 18.33 18.76 -7.87
C LYS A 68 18.29 17.24 -8.10
N TYR A 69 19.45 16.59 -8.15
CA TYR A 69 19.53 15.15 -8.40
C TYR A 69 18.85 14.35 -7.29
N GLU A 70 19.15 14.67 -6.03
CA GLU A 70 18.53 14.06 -4.86
C GLU A 70 17.02 14.28 -4.86
N GLY A 71 16.57 15.51 -5.11
CA GLY A 71 15.14 15.83 -5.20
C GLY A 71 14.42 15.02 -6.28
N CYS A 72 15.02 14.90 -7.47
CA CYS A 72 14.46 14.10 -8.56
C CYS A 72 14.46 12.60 -8.25
N PHE A 73 15.47 12.09 -7.55
CA PHE A 73 15.56 10.70 -7.14
C PHE A 73 14.36 10.32 -6.25
N PHE A 74 14.11 11.08 -5.18
CA PHE A 74 12.98 10.82 -4.30
C PHE A 74 11.63 11.11 -4.97
N LEU A 75 11.55 12.07 -5.87
CA LEU A 75 10.37 12.33 -6.69
C LEU A 75 10.00 11.10 -7.53
N ASN A 76 10.98 10.53 -8.23
CA ASN A 76 10.74 9.34 -9.06
C ASN A 76 10.28 8.14 -8.23
N ILE A 77 10.87 7.94 -7.04
CA ILE A 77 10.41 6.90 -6.11
C ILE A 77 8.97 7.16 -5.67
N ALA A 78 8.62 8.39 -5.28
CA ALA A 78 7.27 8.74 -4.88
C ALA A 78 6.24 8.46 -6.00
N LEU A 79 6.53 8.89 -7.22
CA LEU A 79 5.66 8.67 -8.38
C LEU A 79 5.46 7.18 -8.66
N MET A 80 6.54 6.39 -8.56
CA MET A 80 6.47 4.94 -8.70
C MET A 80 5.56 4.32 -7.62
N LYS A 81 5.76 4.70 -6.35
CA LYS A 81 4.96 4.19 -5.23
C LYS A 81 3.48 4.55 -5.36
N MET A 82 3.16 5.78 -5.75
CA MET A 82 1.78 6.21 -6.03
C MET A 82 1.14 5.35 -7.12
N HIS A 83 1.86 5.13 -8.22
CA HIS A 83 1.35 4.33 -9.35
C HIS A 83 1.13 2.88 -8.96
N GLU A 84 2.12 2.26 -8.29
CA GLU A 84 2.04 0.84 -7.93
C GLU A 84 0.90 0.56 -6.95
N ILE A 85 0.67 1.40 -5.94
CA ILE A 85 -0.46 1.19 -5.03
C ILE A 85 -1.82 1.33 -5.74
N MET A 86 -1.99 2.34 -6.58
CA MET A 86 -3.25 2.55 -7.30
C MET A 86 -3.55 1.41 -8.28
N LYS A 87 -2.50 0.91 -8.96
CA LYS A 87 -2.60 -0.27 -9.84
C LYS A 87 -2.90 -1.54 -9.05
N SER A 88 -2.17 -1.79 -7.96
CA SER A 88 -2.35 -2.97 -7.13
C SER A 88 -3.74 -3.04 -6.52
N LEU A 89 -4.28 -1.93 -6.03
CA LEU A 89 -5.65 -1.87 -5.51
C LEU A 89 -6.69 -2.18 -6.60
N LEU A 90 -6.49 -1.68 -7.82
CA LEU A 90 -7.38 -2.00 -8.93
C LEU A 90 -7.36 -3.50 -9.25
N ASP A 91 -6.17 -4.09 -9.30
CA ASP A 91 -6.00 -5.53 -9.53
C ASP A 91 -6.61 -6.37 -8.39
N ILE A 92 -6.37 -6.01 -7.12
CA ILE A 92 -6.96 -6.65 -5.94
C ILE A 92 -8.49 -6.67 -6.00
N MET A 93 -9.11 -5.60 -6.47
CA MET A 93 -10.59 -5.47 -6.50
C MET A 93 -11.23 -6.03 -7.77
N THR A 94 -10.48 -6.26 -8.84
CA THR A 94 -11.05 -6.65 -10.15
C THR A 94 -10.62 -8.01 -10.63
N LYS A 95 -9.43 -8.50 -10.24
CA LYS A 95 -8.87 -9.78 -10.71
C LYS A 95 -9.10 -10.86 -9.66
N THR A 96 -10.01 -11.77 -9.95
CA THR A 96 -10.36 -12.88 -9.06
C THR A 96 -9.24 -13.90 -8.85
N ASP A 97 -8.26 -13.94 -9.75
CA ASP A 97 -7.06 -14.76 -9.67
C ASP A 97 -5.91 -14.08 -8.90
N SER A 98 -6.10 -12.84 -8.45
CA SER A 98 -5.13 -12.16 -7.59
C SER A 98 -5.01 -12.89 -6.24
N PRO A 99 -3.79 -13.15 -5.73
CA PRO A 99 -3.60 -13.77 -4.41
C PRO A 99 -4.27 -13.01 -3.28
N LEU A 100 -4.38 -11.71 -3.41
CA LEU A 100 -5.01 -10.82 -2.45
C LEU A 100 -6.38 -10.32 -2.92
N TYR A 101 -7.06 -11.09 -3.79
CA TYR A 101 -8.39 -10.69 -4.24
C TYR A 101 -9.31 -10.42 -3.03
N TYR A 102 -9.82 -9.20 -2.99
CA TYR A 102 -10.73 -8.73 -1.96
C TYR A 102 -11.99 -8.15 -2.60
N ASN A 103 -13.14 -8.60 -2.13
CA ASN A 103 -14.44 -8.15 -2.62
C ASN A 103 -15.15 -7.36 -1.52
N PRO A 104 -14.96 -6.03 -1.46
CA PRO A 104 -15.62 -5.16 -0.49
C PRO A 104 -17.12 -5.04 -0.76
N HIS A 105 -17.82 -4.33 0.11
CA HIS A 105 -19.23 -3.98 -0.11
C HIS A 105 -19.43 -3.39 -1.53
N PRO A 106 -20.49 -3.79 -2.28
CA PRO A 106 -20.65 -3.41 -3.69
C PRO A 106 -20.57 -1.91 -3.98
N GLU A 107 -21.18 -1.08 -3.14
CA GLU A 107 -21.11 0.38 -3.28
C GLU A 107 -19.67 0.91 -3.09
N SER A 108 -18.98 0.40 -2.05
CA SER A 108 -17.58 0.70 -1.81
C SER A 108 -16.71 0.34 -3.01
N LYS A 109 -16.87 -0.88 -3.52
CA LYS A 109 -16.12 -1.37 -4.68
C LYS A 109 -16.30 -0.47 -5.91
N LYS A 110 -17.54 -0.08 -6.19
CA LYS A 110 -17.87 0.78 -7.35
C LYS A 110 -17.17 2.15 -7.24
N GLU A 111 -17.24 2.79 -6.08
CA GLU A 111 -16.63 4.09 -5.84
C GLU A 111 -15.10 4.01 -5.92
N ILE A 112 -14.49 3.03 -5.27
CA ILE A 112 -13.04 2.85 -5.27
C ILE A 112 -12.53 2.57 -6.68
N ILE A 113 -13.15 1.68 -7.45
CA ILE A 113 -12.77 1.39 -8.83
C ILE A 113 -12.88 2.66 -9.71
N HIS A 114 -13.90 3.49 -9.48
CA HIS A 114 -14.04 4.76 -10.19
C HIS A 114 -12.84 5.69 -9.94
N ILE A 115 -12.45 5.85 -8.66
CA ILE A 115 -11.27 6.67 -8.28
C ILE A 115 -9.99 6.12 -8.92
N LEU A 116 -9.76 4.80 -8.85
CA LEU A 116 -8.57 4.15 -9.39
C LEU A 116 -8.48 4.28 -10.92
N LYS A 117 -9.59 4.14 -11.63
CA LYS A 117 -9.64 4.35 -13.09
C LYS A 117 -9.39 5.81 -13.47
N LYS A 118 -9.86 6.75 -12.66
CA LYS A 118 -9.59 8.18 -12.87
C LYS A 118 -8.12 8.49 -12.66
N TRP A 119 -7.49 7.95 -11.61
CA TRP A 119 -6.05 8.05 -11.41
C TRP A 119 -5.28 7.54 -12.64
N LYS A 120 -5.61 6.34 -13.10
CA LYS A 120 -5.00 5.73 -14.28
C LYS A 120 -5.09 6.64 -15.50
N LYS A 121 -6.27 7.17 -15.80
CA LYS A 121 -6.50 8.07 -16.92
C LYS A 121 -5.65 9.34 -16.86
N ASP A 122 -5.55 9.95 -15.65
CA ASP A 122 -4.97 11.27 -15.47
C ASP A 122 -3.44 11.23 -15.36
N PHE A 123 -2.86 10.15 -14.84
CA PHE A 123 -1.45 10.11 -14.45
C PHE A 123 -0.62 8.99 -15.10
N GLU A 124 -1.21 7.87 -15.54
CA GLU A 124 -0.45 6.70 -15.99
C GLU A 124 0.51 7.04 -17.15
N ARG A 125 0.04 7.77 -18.15
CA ARG A 125 0.86 8.14 -19.32
C ARG A 125 2.08 8.98 -18.96
N TRP A 126 2.00 9.72 -17.87
CA TRP A 126 3.10 10.57 -17.41
C TRP A 126 4.05 9.84 -16.48
N ILE A 127 3.54 8.95 -15.63
CA ILE A 127 4.34 8.23 -14.62
C ILE A 127 5.09 7.04 -15.25
N ILE A 128 4.48 6.29 -16.18
CA ILE A 128 5.07 5.07 -16.74
C ILE A 128 6.45 5.29 -17.35
N PRO A 129 6.70 6.31 -18.21
CA PRO A 129 8.04 6.54 -18.75
C PRO A 129 9.08 6.75 -17.63
N LYS A 130 8.75 7.57 -16.62
CA LYS A 130 9.63 7.83 -15.46
C LYS A 130 9.91 6.56 -14.66
N ARG A 131 8.89 5.74 -14.43
CA ARG A 131 9.02 4.44 -13.76
C ARG A 131 9.95 3.50 -14.51
N ASN A 132 9.72 3.33 -15.80
CA ASN A 132 10.43 2.33 -16.60
C ASN A 132 11.89 2.71 -16.84
N HIS A 133 12.19 3.98 -16.99
CA HIS A 133 13.48 4.45 -17.45
C HIS A 133 14.38 5.01 -16.36
N SER A 134 13.85 5.34 -15.18
CA SER A 134 14.66 6.00 -14.14
C SER A 134 14.61 5.37 -12.76
N THR A 135 13.59 4.55 -12.45
CA THR A 135 13.43 3.96 -11.11
C THR A 135 13.47 2.44 -11.07
N ALA A 136 12.95 1.78 -12.09
CA ALA A 136 12.90 0.32 -12.13
C ALA A 136 14.11 -0.30 -12.83
N HIS A 137 14.69 0.37 -13.81
CA HIS A 137 15.80 -0.13 -14.61
C HIS A 137 16.76 1.02 -14.98
N TYR A 138 18.07 0.72 -15.01
CA TYR A 138 19.01 1.62 -15.65
C TYR A 138 18.82 1.54 -17.16
N HIS A 139 18.78 2.70 -17.81
CA HIS A 139 18.76 2.78 -19.27
C HIS A 139 20.10 2.33 -19.84
N ASN A 140 20.10 1.74 -21.04
CA ASN A 140 21.34 1.40 -21.74
C ASN A 140 22.13 2.66 -22.17
N SER A 141 21.50 3.83 -22.18
CA SER A 141 22.06 5.13 -22.48
C SER A 141 21.95 6.03 -21.25
N PHE A 142 23.07 6.57 -20.80
CA PHE A 142 23.11 7.58 -19.75
C PHE A 142 22.32 8.84 -20.10
N PHE A 143 22.34 9.25 -21.38
CA PHE A 143 21.59 10.39 -21.87
C PHE A 143 20.07 10.20 -21.67
N ASP A 144 19.55 9.05 -22.07
CA ASP A 144 18.13 8.75 -21.93
C ASP A 144 17.73 8.59 -20.45
N TYR A 145 18.59 7.96 -19.64
CA TYR A 145 18.39 7.85 -18.20
C TYR A 145 18.22 9.24 -17.54
N ILE A 146 19.08 10.19 -17.87
CA ILE A 146 18.99 11.55 -17.34
C ILE A 146 17.78 12.31 -17.90
N ASN A 147 17.52 12.20 -19.20
CA ASN A 147 16.39 12.88 -19.81
C ASN A 147 15.04 12.40 -19.23
N ASP A 148 14.84 11.11 -19.12
CA ASP A 148 13.58 10.55 -18.65
C ASP A 148 13.35 10.76 -17.15
N GLY A 149 14.41 10.69 -16.36
CA GLY A 149 14.32 10.74 -14.91
C GLY A 149 14.61 12.08 -14.26
N TYR A 150 15.51 12.89 -14.84
CA TYR A 150 16.13 14.00 -14.14
C TYR A 150 16.11 15.35 -14.89
N ALA A 151 16.00 15.37 -16.21
CA ALA A 151 16.03 16.60 -16.99
C ALA A 151 14.71 17.36 -16.98
N GLU A 152 13.60 16.67 -17.23
CA GLU A 152 12.27 17.25 -17.21
C GLU A 152 11.61 17.16 -15.85
N VAL A 153 11.69 18.23 -15.08
CA VAL A 153 10.89 18.40 -13.87
C VAL A 153 9.77 19.38 -14.18
N SER A 154 8.52 18.92 -14.17
CA SER A 154 7.36 19.81 -14.24
C SER A 154 6.79 20.03 -12.84
N PRO A 155 7.14 21.14 -12.15
CA PRO A 155 6.67 21.41 -10.80
C PRO A 155 5.15 21.35 -10.67
N THR A 156 4.43 21.91 -11.65
CA THR A 156 2.96 21.94 -11.68
C THR A 156 2.36 20.54 -11.79
N LYS A 157 2.90 19.68 -12.68
CA LYS A 157 2.42 18.29 -12.80
C LYS A 157 2.74 17.48 -11.56
N ASN A 158 3.93 17.66 -10.99
CA ASN A 158 4.34 16.98 -9.76
C ASN A 158 3.43 17.37 -8.61
N GLN A 159 3.23 18.66 -8.37
CA GLN A 159 2.33 19.15 -7.32
C GLN A 159 0.91 18.62 -7.49
N LYS A 160 0.38 18.64 -8.73
CA LYS A 160 -0.94 18.09 -9.04
C LYS A 160 -1.01 16.60 -8.71
N CYS A 161 0.03 15.84 -9.05
CA CYS A 161 0.10 14.39 -8.79
C CYS A 161 0.07 14.10 -7.28
N PHE A 162 0.90 14.77 -6.48
CA PHE A 162 0.92 14.61 -5.03
C PHE A 162 -0.41 15.00 -4.39
N THR A 163 -0.95 16.18 -4.73
CA THR A 163 -2.23 16.64 -4.21
C THR A 163 -3.35 15.64 -4.52
N GLN A 164 -3.43 15.18 -5.77
CA GLN A 164 -4.46 14.26 -6.20
C GLN A 164 -4.29 12.87 -5.56
N PHE A 165 -3.05 12.42 -5.37
CA PHE A 165 -2.78 11.17 -4.66
C PHE A 165 -3.34 11.20 -3.25
N TYR A 166 -3.06 12.24 -2.47
CA TYR A 166 -3.56 12.34 -1.09
C TYR A 166 -5.08 12.46 -1.03
N ILE A 167 -5.70 13.18 -1.98
CA ILE A 167 -7.16 13.27 -2.07
C ILE A 167 -7.75 11.87 -2.33
N TYR A 168 -7.28 11.18 -3.37
CA TYR A 168 -7.81 9.86 -3.74
C TYR A 168 -7.50 8.80 -2.68
N TRP A 169 -6.32 8.84 -2.08
CA TRP A 169 -5.98 7.97 -0.97
C TRP A 169 -6.97 8.17 0.19
N ASN A 170 -7.24 9.41 0.57
CA ASN A 170 -8.16 9.74 1.64
C ASN A 170 -9.59 9.31 1.32
N ASP A 171 -10.04 9.52 0.10
CA ASP A 171 -11.39 9.11 -0.36
C ASP A 171 -11.53 7.59 -0.31
N ILE A 172 -10.54 6.84 -0.79
CA ILE A 172 -10.50 5.37 -0.73
C ILE A 172 -10.52 4.89 0.72
N PHE A 173 -9.65 5.45 1.57
CA PHE A 173 -9.54 5.06 2.96
C PHE A 173 -10.83 5.32 3.74
N THR A 174 -11.41 6.50 3.59
CA THR A 174 -12.68 6.88 4.23
C THR A 174 -13.84 6.02 3.74
N ASN A 175 -13.89 5.72 2.44
CA ASN A 175 -14.87 4.82 1.87
C ASN A 175 -14.75 3.41 2.45
N MET A 176 -13.53 2.88 2.55
CA MET A 176 -13.30 1.59 3.18
C MET A 176 -13.72 1.58 4.65
N GLN A 177 -13.39 2.61 5.42
CA GLN A 177 -13.82 2.70 6.83
C GLN A 177 -15.34 2.74 6.98
N LYS A 178 -16.03 3.41 6.06
CA LYS A 178 -17.49 3.51 6.09
C LYS A 178 -18.19 2.17 5.83
N TYR A 179 -17.75 1.42 4.84
CA TYR A 179 -18.42 0.21 4.37
C TYR A 179 -17.77 -1.09 4.84
N ASN A 180 -16.49 -1.06 5.13
CA ASN A 180 -15.68 -2.22 5.47
C ASN A 180 -14.70 -1.85 6.60
N PRO A 181 -15.18 -1.48 7.80
CA PRO A 181 -14.31 -1.01 8.87
C PRO A 181 -13.29 -2.07 9.29
N LEU A 182 -12.10 -1.63 9.64
CA LEU A 182 -11.06 -2.50 10.19
C LEU A 182 -11.44 -2.92 11.61
N ASN A 183 -11.44 -4.21 11.86
CA ASN A 183 -11.74 -4.79 13.17
C ASN A 183 -10.47 -5.37 13.81
N ILE A 184 -9.71 -4.51 14.50
CA ILE A 184 -8.45 -4.91 15.14
C ILE A 184 -8.72 -5.87 16.30
N ASP A 185 -9.77 -5.64 17.08
CA ASP A 185 -10.11 -6.50 18.24
C ASP A 185 -10.44 -7.93 17.78
N PHE A 186 -11.12 -8.07 16.63
CA PHE A 186 -11.36 -9.37 16.03
C PHE A 186 -10.05 -10.09 15.68
N ILE A 187 -9.12 -9.40 15.03
CA ILE A 187 -7.82 -9.96 14.63
C ILE A 187 -7.01 -10.39 15.85
N GLU A 188 -6.95 -9.58 16.89
CA GLU A 188 -6.28 -9.92 18.14
C GLU A 188 -6.93 -11.12 18.85
N SER A 189 -8.25 -11.21 18.82
CA SER A 189 -9.00 -12.35 19.36
C SER A 189 -8.69 -13.64 18.62
N GLU A 190 -8.68 -13.63 17.29
CA GLU A 190 -8.33 -14.78 16.44
C GLU A 190 -6.90 -15.27 16.71
N ILE A 191 -5.94 -14.34 16.88
CA ILE A 191 -4.55 -14.69 17.22
C ILE A 191 -4.48 -15.42 18.56
N LYS A 192 -5.16 -14.89 19.58
CA LYS A 192 -5.17 -15.52 20.92
C LYS A 192 -5.76 -16.94 20.86
N GLU A 193 -6.84 -17.11 20.11
CA GLU A 193 -7.48 -18.41 19.94
C GLU A 193 -6.59 -19.41 19.21
N LEU A 194 -5.93 -18.97 18.14
CA LEU A 194 -4.97 -19.78 17.39
C LEU A 194 -3.81 -20.26 18.27
N VAL A 195 -3.21 -19.36 19.04
CA VAL A 195 -2.11 -19.69 19.97
C VAL A 195 -2.58 -20.73 21.00
N ASN A 196 -3.79 -20.59 21.52
CA ASN A 196 -4.34 -21.54 22.48
C ASN A 196 -4.59 -22.95 21.85
N ARG A 197 -5.05 -23.00 20.61
CA ARG A 197 -5.21 -24.29 19.89
C ARG A 197 -3.86 -24.97 19.64
N CYS A 198 -2.84 -24.22 19.23
CA CYS A 198 -1.50 -24.77 19.04
C CYS A 198 -0.88 -25.30 20.34
N ARG A 199 -1.09 -24.64 21.46
CA ARG A 199 -0.62 -25.11 22.78
C ARG A 199 -1.30 -26.41 23.21
N LYS A 200 -2.59 -26.57 22.96
CA LYS A 200 -3.33 -27.78 23.32
C LYS A 200 -2.90 -28.99 22.48
N SER A 201 -2.64 -28.80 21.16
CA SER A 201 -2.15 -29.89 20.30
C SER A 201 -0.74 -30.36 20.71
N SER A 202 0.15 -29.44 21.06
CA SER A 202 1.52 -29.77 21.51
C SER A 202 1.55 -30.51 22.86
N GLN A 203 0.52 -30.35 23.71
CA GLN A 203 0.40 -31.09 24.96
C GLN A 203 -0.16 -32.49 24.76
N GLN A 204 -0.98 -32.73 23.74
CA GLN A 204 -1.49 -34.06 23.41
C GLN A 204 -0.42 -34.97 22.79
N ASP A 205 0.50 -34.38 22.00
CA ASP A 205 1.61 -35.14 21.38
C ASP A 205 2.72 -35.52 22.36
N GLN A 206 2.73 -34.97 23.58
CA GLN A 206 3.67 -35.34 24.65
C GLN A 206 3.15 -36.43 25.60
N CYS A 207 1.92 -36.88 25.40
CA CYS A 207 1.28 -37.89 26.25
C CYS A 207 1.16 -39.26 25.56
N ILE A 208 1.84 -39.47 24.42
CA ILE A 208 2.00 -40.74 23.72
C ILE A 208 3.46 -41.16 23.79
#